data_aaad8798230210e1cb2bd326cf8ebeb1
#
_entry.id   aaad8798230210e1cb2bd326cf8ebeb1
#
_cell.length_a   1.000
_cell.length_b   1.000
_cell.length_c   1.000
_cell.angle_alpha   90.00
_cell.angle_beta   90.00
_cell.angle_gamma   90.00
#
_symmetry.space_group_name_H-M   'P 1'
#
loop_
_entity.id
_entity.type
_entity.pdbx_description
1 polymer ?
#
loop_
_entity_poly.entity_id
_entity_poly.type
_entity_poly.pdbx_seq_one_letter_code
_entity_poly.pdbx_strand_id
1 'polypeptide(L)'
;MNKNIFRAYDIRGNSKTDLDQPTITKIGYVLGKRIKKNHHDSVYVGHDSRLSAREIQNALVSGFNAAGVKVLLLGLVPTPMVYFATKTGTTPNGVMITGSHNPKDDNGLKIVINDDAISGLELLSEVENQIDVD
;
A
#
# COMPACT_ATOMS: atom_id res chain seq x y z
N MET A 1 -6.62 15.57 -2.53
CA MET A 1 -5.56 14.66 -2.06
C MET A 1 -4.43 15.46 -1.43
N ASN A 2 -4.02 15.07 -0.24
CA ASN A 2 -2.89 15.72 0.43
C ASN A 2 -1.57 15.14 -0.10
N LYS A 3 -0.81 15.93 -0.86
CA LYS A 3 0.45 15.48 -1.46
C LYS A 3 1.55 15.21 -0.44
N ASN A 4 1.44 15.76 0.77
CA ASN A 4 2.45 15.59 1.82
C ASN A 4 2.49 14.17 2.39
N ILE A 5 1.54 13.31 2.07
CA ILE A 5 1.58 11.90 2.48
C ILE A 5 2.66 11.11 1.73
N PHE A 6 3.07 11.58 0.55
CA PHE A 6 4.07 10.90 -0.28
C PHE A 6 5.47 11.33 0.15
N ARG A 7 6.13 10.49 0.95
CA ARG A 7 7.39 10.83 1.62
C ARG A 7 8.58 10.06 1.04
N ALA A 8 9.79 10.40 1.52
CA ALA A 8 11.04 9.86 0.99
C ALA A 8 11.16 8.33 1.12
N TYR A 9 10.53 7.75 2.14
CA TYR A 9 10.64 6.30 2.38
C TYR A 9 9.31 5.56 2.28
N ASP A 10 8.20 6.26 2.53
CA ASP A 10 6.89 5.60 2.64
C ASP A 10 5.75 6.60 2.37
N ILE A 11 4.53 6.13 2.57
CA ILE A 11 3.33 6.97 2.57
C ILE A 11 2.84 7.04 4.00
N ARG A 12 2.60 8.26 4.50
CA ARG A 12 2.13 8.50 5.87
C ARG A 12 1.18 9.68 5.96
N GLY A 13 0.22 9.58 6.84
CA GLY A 13 -0.68 10.69 7.11
C GLY A 13 -1.75 10.33 8.14
N ASN A 14 -2.61 11.31 8.42
CA ASN A 14 -3.77 11.09 9.27
C ASN A 14 -4.74 10.13 8.57
N SER A 15 -5.19 9.11 9.28
CA SER A 15 -5.99 8.05 8.69
C SER A 15 -7.37 8.51 8.20
N LYS A 16 -7.91 9.57 8.79
CA LYS A 16 -9.24 10.08 8.42
C LYS A 16 -9.22 11.13 7.33
N THR A 17 -8.26 12.07 7.43
CA THR A 17 -8.22 13.23 6.56
C THR A 17 -7.31 13.06 5.35
N ASP A 18 -6.22 12.29 5.50
CA ASP A 18 -5.18 12.18 4.48
C ASP A 18 -5.23 10.85 3.72
N LEU A 19 -5.50 9.76 4.44
CA LEU A 19 -5.53 8.41 3.87
C LEU A 19 -6.98 7.97 3.62
N ASP A 20 -7.72 8.82 2.91
CA ASP A 20 -9.11 8.54 2.61
C ASP A 20 -9.26 7.41 1.57
N GLN A 21 -10.44 6.88 1.47
CA GLN A 21 -10.74 5.74 0.61
C GLN A 21 -10.38 6.00 -0.87
N PRO A 22 -10.76 7.13 -1.49
CA PRO A 22 -10.37 7.35 -2.88
C PRO A 22 -8.87 7.44 -3.11
N THR A 23 -8.13 8.05 -2.19
CA THR A 23 -6.67 8.18 -2.28
C THR A 23 -6.01 6.81 -2.20
N ILE A 24 -6.36 6.01 -1.20
CA ILE A 24 -5.77 4.68 -1.02
C ILE A 24 -6.13 3.75 -2.18
N THR A 25 -7.35 3.82 -2.69
CA THR A 25 -7.77 3.02 -3.86
C THR A 25 -6.90 3.36 -5.08
N LYS A 26 -6.64 4.65 -5.32
CA LYS A 26 -5.75 5.06 -6.42
C LYS A 26 -4.33 4.54 -6.23
N ILE A 27 -3.82 4.60 -5.00
CA ILE A 27 -2.48 4.08 -4.69
C ILE A 27 -2.43 2.57 -5.02
N GLY A 28 -3.42 1.81 -4.58
CA GLY A 28 -3.51 0.38 -4.89
C GLY A 28 -3.55 0.11 -6.39
N TYR A 29 -4.31 0.90 -7.12
CA TYR A 29 -4.41 0.77 -8.57
C TYR A 29 -3.08 1.05 -9.26
N VAL A 30 -2.40 2.13 -8.89
CA VAL A 30 -1.10 2.51 -9.46
C VAL A 30 -0.05 1.43 -9.15
N LEU A 31 0.00 0.96 -7.91
CA LEU A 31 0.91 -0.13 -7.53
C LEU A 31 0.58 -1.41 -8.28
N GLY A 32 -0.69 -1.72 -8.46
CA GLY A 32 -1.13 -2.87 -9.22
C GLY A 32 -0.65 -2.82 -10.66
N LYS A 33 -0.72 -1.65 -11.30
CA LYS A 33 -0.19 -1.48 -12.65
C LYS A 33 1.32 -1.72 -12.71
N ARG A 34 2.06 -1.26 -11.71
CA ARG A 34 3.50 -1.54 -11.64
C ARG A 34 3.79 -3.04 -11.50
N ILE A 35 3.01 -3.73 -10.68
CA ILE A 35 3.13 -5.17 -10.49
C ILE A 35 2.89 -5.91 -11.82
N LYS A 36 1.86 -5.51 -12.55
CA LYS A 36 1.55 -6.10 -13.85
C LYS A 36 2.65 -5.83 -14.89
N LYS A 37 3.28 -4.67 -14.86
CA LYS A 37 4.42 -4.35 -15.73
C LYS A 37 5.61 -5.27 -15.49
N ASN A 38 5.80 -5.74 -14.25
CA ASN A 38 6.85 -6.68 -13.88
C ASN A 38 6.46 -8.13 -14.15
N HIS A 39 5.35 -8.37 -14.86
CA HIS A 39 4.84 -9.70 -15.19
C HIS A 39 4.45 -10.52 -13.95
N HIS A 40 4.04 -9.84 -12.87
CA HIS A 40 3.46 -10.45 -11.68
C HIS A 40 1.98 -10.09 -11.58
N ASP A 41 1.25 -10.83 -10.75
CA ASP A 41 -0.20 -10.62 -10.60
C ASP A 41 -0.68 -10.77 -9.16
N SER A 42 0.22 -10.74 -8.20
CA SER A 42 -0.14 -10.87 -6.79
C SER A 42 0.72 -10.00 -5.88
N VAL A 43 0.20 -9.72 -4.68
CA VAL A 43 0.85 -8.88 -3.67
C VAL A 43 0.43 -9.35 -2.27
N TYR A 44 1.39 -9.39 -1.35
CA TYR A 44 1.09 -9.61 0.08
C TYR A 44 0.66 -8.29 0.72
N VAL A 45 -0.34 -8.34 1.60
CA VAL A 45 -0.74 -7.18 2.41
C VAL A 45 -0.87 -7.61 3.86
N GLY A 46 -0.12 -6.95 4.72
CA GLY A 46 -0.22 -7.11 6.17
C GLY A 46 -0.52 -5.78 6.84
N HIS A 47 -0.89 -5.80 8.13
CA HIS A 47 -1.20 -4.58 8.87
C HIS A 47 -0.85 -4.72 10.35
N ASP A 48 -0.65 -3.57 10.99
CA ASP A 48 -0.48 -3.50 12.43
C ASP A 48 -1.86 -3.43 13.14
N SER A 49 -1.86 -3.21 14.45
CA SER A 49 -3.07 -3.24 15.27
C SER A 49 -3.90 -1.96 15.27
N ARG A 50 -3.55 -0.96 14.45
CA ARG A 50 -4.28 0.31 14.44
C ARG A 50 -5.71 0.13 13.93
N LEU A 51 -6.65 0.87 14.52
CA LEU A 51 -8.08 0.75 14.19
C LEU A 51 -8.38 1.08 12.73
N SER A 52 -7.62 2.01 12.14
CA SER A 52 -7.78 2.42 10.75
C SER A 52 -7.29 1.39 9.74
N ALA A 53 -6.57 0.36 10.17
CA ALA A 53 -5.94 -0.60 9.24
C ALA A 53 -6.96 -1.30 8.34
N ARG A 54 -8.13 -1.65 8.86
CA ARG A 54 -9.14 -2.38 8.09
C ARG A 54 -9.68 -1.59 6.91
N GLU A 55 -10.02 -0.32 7.13
CA GLU A 55 -10.54 0.55 6.07
C GLU A 55 -9.48 0.79 5.00
N ILE A 56 -8.24 1.03 5.44
CA ILE A 56 -7.12 1.22 4.52
C ILE A 56 -6.89 -0.04 3.70
N GLN A 57 -6.90 -1.21 4.36
CA GLN A 57 -6.73 -2.48 3.66
C GLN A 57 -7.83 -2.71 2.63
N ASN A 58 -9.08 -2.45 2.97
CA ASN A 58 -10.20 -2.63 2.05
C ASN A 58 -10.06 -1.74 0.81
N ALA A 59 -9.69 -0.48 0.98
CA ALA A 59 -9.48 0.44 -0.13
C ALA A 59 -8.30 0.00 -1.00
N LEU A 60 -7.21 -0.43 -0.38
CA LEU A 60 -6.02 -0.91 -1.07
C LEU A 60 -6.33 -2.16 -1.91
N VAL A 61 -7.03 -3.12 -1.32
CA VAL A 61 -7.47 -4.34 -2.01
C VAL A 61 -8.33 -4.01 -3.22
N SER A 62 -9.27 -3.07 -3.07
CA SER A 62 -10.11 -2.61 -4.17
C SER A 62 -9.29 -2.08 -5.34
N GLY A 63 -8.27 -1.27 -5.04
CA GLY A 63 -7.37 -0.74 -6.07
C GLY A 63 -6.56 -1.81 -6.77
N PHE A 64 -5.98 -2.73 -6.01
CA PHE A 64 -5.23 -3.86 -6.58
C PHE A 64 -6.11 -4.73 -7.47
N ASN A 65 -7.30 -5.07 -7.00
CA ASN A 65 -8.23 -5.90 -7.77
C ASN A 65 -8.64 -5.22 -9.08
N ALA A 66 -8.86 -3.90 -9.05
CA ALA A 66 -9.21 -3.13 -10.25
C ALA A 66 -8.07 -3.17 -11.27
N ALA A 67 -6.83 -3.27 -10.83
CA ALA A 67 -5.66 -3.39 -11.71
C ALA A 67 -5.38 -4.84 -12.15
N GLY A 68 -6.16 -5.81 -11.68
CA GLY A 68 -5.97 -7.21 -12.03
C GLY A 68 -4.97 -7.94 -11.15
N VAL A 69 -4.69 -7.41 -9.95
CA VAL A 69 -3.73 -8.00 -9.00
C VAL A 69 -4.49 -8.66 -7.86
N LYS A 70 -4.13 -9.91 -7.57
CA LYS A 70 -4.67 -10.68 -6.46
C LYS A 70 -3.95 -10.32 -5.17
N VAL A 71 -4.71 -10.08 -4.10
CA VAL A 71 -4.14 -9.77 -2.79
C VAL A 71 -4.09 -11.02 -1.92
N LEU A 72 -2.91 -11.28 -1.34
CA LEU A 72 -2.67 -12.36 -0.40
C LEU A 72 -2.59 -11.74 0.99
N LEU A 73 -3.65 -11.87 1.77
CA LEU A 73 -3.75 -11.21 3.08
C LEU A 73 -2.92 -11.96 4.13
N LEU A 74 -1.99 -11.26 4.76
CA LEU A 74 -1.22 -11.79 5.89
C LEU A 74 -1.89 -11.51 7.24
N GLY A 75 -2.82 -10.55 7.27
CA GLY A 75 -3.51 -10.18 8.49
C GLY A 75 -2.67 -9.32 9.42
N LEU A 76 -2.90 -9.47 10.72
CA LEU A 76 -2.18 -8.74 11.78
C LEU A 76 -0.81 -9.36 11.97
N VAL A 77 0.23 -8.69 11.47
CA VAL A 77 1.62 -9.20 11.52
C VAL A 77 2.58 -8.05 11.82
N PRO A 78 3.77 -8.33 12.37
CA PRO A 78 4.82 -7.31 12.44
C PRO A 78 5.40 -7.02 11.06
N THR A 79 5.92 -5.81 10.87
CA THR A 79 6.46 -5.36 9.57
C THR A 79 7.45 -6.34 8.94
N PRO A 80 8.42 -6.93 9.68
CA PRO A 80 9.36 -7.88 9.08
C PRO A 80 8.71 -9.09 8.42
N MET A 81 7.51 -9.48 8.83
CA MET A 81 6.82 -10.63 8.24
C MET A 81 6.42 -10.38 6.78
N VAL A 82 6.08 -9.13 6.43
CA VAL A 82 5.78 -8.78 5.04
C VAL A 82 7.03 -8.96 4.18
N TYR A 83 8.17 -8.45 4.64
CA TYR A 83 9.44 -8.59 3.92
C TYR A 83 9.87 -10.05 3.80
N PHE A 84 9.68 -10.82 4.87
CA PHE A 84 9.97 -12.25 4.85
C PHE A 84 9.11 -12.96 3.79
N ALA A 85 7.82 -12.63 3.74
CA ALA A 85 6.90 -13.23 2.76
C ALA A 85 7.31 -12.91 1.32
N THR A 86 7.73 -11.66 1.04
CA THR A 86 8.16 -11.28 -0.31
C THR A 86 9.42 -12.00 -0.75
N LYS A 87 10.29 -12.36 0.18
CA LYS A 87 11.56 -13.03 -0.14
C LYS A 87 11.43 -14.55 -0.25
N THR A 88 10.47 -15.14 0.45
CA THR A 88 10.35 -16.61 0.54
C THR A 88 9.06 -17.17 -0.03
N GLY A 89 8.09 -16.31 -0.31
CA GLY A 89 6.74 -16.73 -0.73
C GLY A 89 6.51 -16.68 -2.23
N THR A 90 5.24 -16.55 -2.58
CA THR A 90 4.74 -16.65 -3.95
C THR A 90 5.10 -15.44 -4.82
N THR A 91 5.17 -14.24 -4.23
CA THR A 91 5.36 -13.00 -4.98
C THR A 91 6.37 -12.09 -4.29
N PRO A 92 7.20 -11.34 -5.06
CA PRO A 92 8.15 -10.38 -4.48
C PRO A 92 7.51 -9.02 -4.16
N ASN A 93 6.19 -8.95 -4.11
CA ASN A 93 5.46 -7.72 -3.88
C ASN A 93 4.76 -7.75 -2.55
N GLY A 94 4.86 -6.66 -1.78
CA GLY A 94 4.20 -6.58 -0.48
C GLY A 94 3.94 -5.15 -0.04
N VAL A 95 2.88 -4.97 0.75
CA VAL A 95 2.55 -3.70 1.38
C VAL A 95 2.27 -3.98 2.85
N MET A 96 2.91 -3.20 3.72
CA MET A 96 2.62 -3.19 5.15
C MET A 96 1.88 -1.92 5.50
N ILE A 97 0.69 -2.09 6.07
CA ILE A 97 -0.11 -0.96 6.57
C ILE A 97 0.31 -0.75 8.02
N THR A 98 1.06 0.32 8.28
CA THR A 98 1.60 0.58 9.61
C THR A 98 1.81 2.06 9.87
N GLY A 99 1.45 2.50 11.07
CA GLY A 99 1.79 3.83 11.56
C GLY A 99 3.15 3.91 12.23
N SER A 100 3.86 2.80 12.37
CA SER A 100 5.14 2.73 13.08
C SER A 100 5.04 3.33 14.49
N HIS A 101 5.84 4.38 14.77
CA HIS A 101 5.85 5.08 16.04
C HIS A 101 5.03 6.37 16.04
N ASN A 102 4.28 6.63 14.97
CA ASN A 102 3.46 7.83 14.86
C ASN A 102 2.22 7.77 15.77
N PRO A 103 1.56 8.92 16.04
CA PRO A 103 0.33 8.93 16.84
C PRO A 103 -0.71 7.94 16.33
N LYS A 104 -1.59 7.50 17.23
CA LYS A 104 -2.57 6.45 16.93
C LYS A 104 -3.52 6.76 15.77
N ASP A 105 -3.76 8.03 15.49
CA ASP A 105 -4.65 8.45 14.41
C ASP A 105 -3.96 8.52 13.06
N ASP A 106 -2.64 8.34 13.03
CA ASP A 106 -1.87 8.24 11.81
C ASP A 106 -1.76 6.79 11.37
N ASN A 107 -1.52 6.62 10.08
CA ASN A 107 -1.19 5.31 9.51
C ASN A 107 -0.30 5.53 8.29
N GLY A 108 0.01 4.48 7.59
CA GLY A 108 0.84 4.60 6.41
C GLY A 108 1.02 3.29 5.69
N LEU A 109 1.79 3.35 4.61
CA LEU A 109 2.08 2.20 3.76
C LEU A 109 3.60 2.11 3.56
N LYS A 110 4.17 0.94 3.84
CA LYS A 110 5.53 0.58 3.44
C LYS A 110 5.43 -0.42 2.32
N ILE A 111 6.08 -0.15 1.20
CA ILE A 111 5.82 -0.81 -0.07
C ILE A 111 7.08 -1.44 -0.61
N VAL A 112 6.96 -2.69 -1.06
CA VAL A 112 8.01 -3.42 -1.77
C VAL A 112 7.41 -3.95 -3.07
N ILE A 113 8.00 -3.60 -4.20
CA ILE A 113 7.60 -4.11 -5.52
C ILE A 113 8.82 -4.73 -6.19
N ASN A 114 8.70 -5.97 -6.60
CA ASN A 114 9.79 -6.71 -7.25
C ASN A 114 11.06 -6.73 -6.38
N ASP A 115 10.88 -6.93 -5.08
CA ASP A 115 11.91 -6.89 -4.02
C ASP A 115 12.56 -5.54 -3.75
N ASP A 116 12.12 -4.47 -4.41
CA ASP A 116 12.65 -3.13 -4.20
C ASP A 116 11.70 -2.29 -3.34
N ALA A 117 12.24 -1.59 -2.34
CA ALA A 117 11.48 -0.64 -1.55
C ALA A 117 11.06 0.55 -2.41
N ILE A 118 9.77 0.89 -2.36
CA ILE A 118 9.19 1.97 -3.16
C ILE A 118 8.95 3.17 -2.25
N SER A 119 9.52 4.33 -2.60
CA SER A 119 9.27 5.57 -1.86
C SER A 119 7.91 6.17 -2.23
N GLY A 120 7.33 6.92 -1.29
CA GLY A 120 6.12 7.67 -1.58
C GLY A 120 6.33 8.70 -2.68
N LEU A 121 7.48 9.39 -2.65
CA LEU A 121 7.78 10.46 -3.62
C LEU A 121 7.78 9.96 -5.07
N GLU A 122 8.25 8.75 -5.33
CA GLU A 122 8.28 8.24 -6.70
C GLU A 122 6.89 7.87 -7.23
N LEU A 123 5.90 7.71 -6.35
CA LEU A 123 4.52 7.39 -6.74
C LEU A 123 3.66 8.63 -6.95
N LEU A 124 4.09 9.78 -6.42
CA LEU A 124 3.25 10.99 -6.37
C LEU A 124 2.69 11.36 -7.75
N SER A 125 3.52 11.43 -8.76
CA SER A 125 3.11 11.85 -10.10
C SER A 125 2.06 10.88 -10.69
N GLU A 126 2.29 9.59 -10.58
CA GLU A 126 1.35 8.58 -11.11
C GLU A 126 0.01 8.63 -10.38
N VAL A 127 0.01 8.74 -9.06
CA VAL A 127 -1.21 8.79 -8.27
C VAL A 127 -1.97 10.09 -8.54
N GLU A 128 -1.25 11.21 -8.64
CA GLU A 128 -1.85 12.52 -8.90
C GLU A 128 -2.55 12.54 -10.26
N ASN A 129 -1.99 11.89 -11.26
CA ASN A 129 -2.54 11.84 -12.61
C ASN A 129 -3.58 10.74 -12.82
N GLN A 130 -3.76 9.85 -11.85
CA GLN A 130 -4.73 8.78 -11.95
C GLN A 130 -6.14 9.32 -11.71
N ILE A 131 -7.07 9.06 -12.63
CA ILE A 131 -8.50 9.36 -12.42
C ILE A 131 -9.07 8.41 -11.37
N ASP A 132 -10.20 8.79 -10.79
CA ASP A 132 -10.85 7.98 -9.76
C ASP A 132 -11.14 6.56 -10.27
N VAL A 133 -10.90 5.59 -9.42
CA VAL A 133 -11.12 4.17 -9.72
C VAL A 133 -12.49 3.77 -9.20
N ASP A 134 -13.31 3.22 -10.09
CA ASP A 134 -14.66 2.76 -9.75
C ASP A 134 -14.67 1.36 -9.12
#